data_086137369b5c129dde0c804e05cd48c3
#
_entry.id   086137369b5c129dde0c804e05cd48c3
#
_cell.length_a   1.000
_cell.length_b   1.000
_cell.length_c   1.000
_cell.angle_alpha   90.00
_cell.angle_beta   90.00
_cell.angle_gamma   90.00
#
_symmetry.space_group_name_H-M   'P 1'
#
loop_
_entity.id
_entity.type
_entity.pdbx_description
1 polymer ?
#
loop_
_entity_poly.entity_id
_entity_poly.type
_entity_poly.pdbx_seq_one_letter_code
_entity_poly.pdbx_strand_id
1 'polypeptide(L)'
;MSPVQGLEQHVYDKVELEKFAKVPGLLLEYRKANETNLDRITNIFAKDSSPQKEMRELMTRQMKEKLNNDALAAMLIPNWGVGCRRLTPGINYLEMLTADNVKVVYGEINEITEKGCVCDDGKEYPVDVLICATGFDTTFKPRFPLLGLNGVDLRDQWATEPKG
;
A
#
# COMPACT_ATOMS: atom_id res chain seq x y z
N MET A 1 1.23 6.92 2.73
CA MET A 1 1.23 7.23 4.17
C MET A 1 2.62 6.93 4.72
N SER A 2 3.31 7.91 5.28
CA SER A 2 4.58 7.66 5.99
C SER A 2 4.26 7.56 7.49
N PRO A 3 4.17 6.36 8.03
CA PRO A 3 3.86 6.16 9.44
C PRO A 3 5.10 6.30 10.33
N VAL A 4 6.27 6.44 9.72
CA VAL A 4 7.54 6.53 10.43
C VAL A 4 8.03 7.96 10.32
N GLN A 5 8.24 8.60 11.47
CA GLN A 5 8.86 9.92 11.55
C GLN A 5 10.20 9.90 10.80
N GLY A 6 10.38 10.78 9.83
CA GLY A 6 11.58 10.83 8.99
C GLY A 6 11.46 10.14 7.61
N LEU A 7 10.30 9.58 7.27
CA LEU A 7 9.98 9.12 5.91
C LEU A 7 9.10 10.14 5.14
N GLU A 8 9.06 11.36 5.62
CA GLU A 8 8.41 12.45 4.89
C GLU A 8 9.20 12.79 3.63
N GLN A 9 8.47 13.22 2.61
CA GLN A 9 9.10 13.62 1.36
C GLN A 9 9.96 14.86 1.61
N HIS A 10 11.28 14.74 1.41
CA HIS A 10 12.24 15.82 1.50
C HIS A 10 12.68 16.25 0.09
N VAL A 11 12.62 17.53 -0.17
CA VAL A 11 13.16 18.15 -1.38
C VAL A 11 14.49 18.80 -1.04
N TYR A 12 15.56 18.26 -1.60
CA TYR A 12 16.91 18.79 -1.35
C TYR A 12 17.08 20.17 -1.99
N ASP A 13 17.51 21.14 -1.20
CA ASP A 13 17.83 22.46 -1.70
C ASP A 13 19.21 22.49 -2.39
N LYS A 14 19.51 23.61 -3.05
CA LYS A 14 20.78 23.77 -3.78
C LYS A 14 22.00 23.67 -2.87
N VAL A 15 21.90 24.13 -1.64
CA VAL A 15 23.00 24.12 -0.66
C VAL A 15 23.30 22.69 -0.21
N GLU A 16 22.26 21.89 0.05
CA GLU A 16 22.40 20.48 0.38
C GLU A 16 23.03 19.69 -0.76
N LEU A 17 22.54 19.91 -2.00
CA LEU A 17 23.08 19.25 -3.19
C LEU A 17 24.56 19.62 -3.41
N GLU A 18 24.91 20.89 -3.24
CA GLU A 18 26.30 21.33 -3.34
C GLU A 18 27.20 20.73 -2.25
N LYS A 19 26.72 20.59 -1.01
CA LYS A 19 27.45 19.91 0.05
C LYS A 19 27.72 18.46 -0.29
N PHE A 20 26.70 17.73 -0.78
CA PHE A 20 26.88 16.34 -1.22
C PHE A 20 27.89 16.20 -2.37
N ALA A 21 27.92 17.18 -3.28
CA ALA A 21 28.85 17.16 -4.39
C ALA A 21 30.30 17.54 -4.02
N LYS A 22 30.48 18.47 -3.06
CA LYS A 22 31.78 19.09 -2.75
C LYS A 22 32.49 18.49 -1.54
N VAL A 23 31.74 17.94 -0.57
CA VAL A 23 32.33 17.39 0.67
C VAL A 23 32.60 15.90 0.49
N PRO A 24 33.87 15.47 0.45
CA PRO A 24 34.22 14.07 0.29
C PRO A 24 33.61 13.19 1.38
N GLY A 25 32.97 12.10 0.99
CA GLY A 25 32.39 11.12 1.93
C GLY A 25 31.01 11.45 2.46
N LEU A 26 30.55 12.72 2.45
CA LEU A 26 29.28 13.13 3.06
C LEU A 26 28.07 12.40 2.48
N LEU A 27 28.00 12.27 1.15
CA LEU A 27 26.91 11.54 0.50
C LEU A 27 26.92 10.05 0.88
N LEU A 28 28.11 9.46 0.99
CA LEU A 28 28.25 8.07 1.41
C LEU A 28 27.78 7.86 2.86
N GLU A 29 28.17 8.75 3.76
CA GLU A 29 27.72 8.72 5.17
C GLU A 29 26.21 8.85 5.28
N TYR A 30 25.63 9.79 4.54
CA TYR A 30 24.19 9.98 4.47
C TYR A 30 23.46 8.72 3.96
N ARG A 31 23.97 8.11 2.89
CA ARG A 31 23.38 6.86 2.34
C ARG A 31 23.49 5.70 3.34
N LYS A 32 24.63 5.55 4.01
CA LYS A 32 24.81 4.51 5.05
C LYS A 32 23.91 4.72 6.26
N ALA A 33 23.70 5.96 6.67
CA ALA A 33 22.76 6.27 7.75
C ALA A 33 21.32 5.88 7.38
N ASN A 34 20.88 6.17 6.15
CA ASN A 34 19.57 5.74 5.66
C ASN A 34 19.44 4.21 5.57
N GLU A 35 20.45 3.53 5.07
CA GLU A 35 20.51 2.05 5.03
C GLU A 35 20.39 1.45 6.42
N THR A 36 21.17 1.94 7.38
CA THR A 36 21.11 1.49 8.78
C THR A 36 19.73 1.71 9.40
N ASN A 37 19.07 2.83 9.09
CA ASN A 37 17.71 3.09 9.56
C ASN A 37 16.69 2.12 8.94
N LEU A 38 16.83 1.78 7.66
CA LEU A 38 15.98 0.79 6.99
C LEU A 38 16.22 -0.61 7.57
N ASP A 39 17.45 -1.00 7.84
CA ASP A 39 17.80 -2.30 8.43
C ASP A 39 17.19 -2.47 9.83
N ARG A 40 17.12 -1.41 10.63
CA ARG A 40 16.45 -1.44 11.94
C ARG A 40 14.97 -1.76 11.84
N ILE A 41 14.33 -1.39 10.73
CA ILE A 41 12.90 -1.64 10.50
C ILE A 41 12.65 -3.10 10.10
N THR A 42 13.65 -3.87 9.67
CA THR A 42 13.46 -5.26 9.20
C THR A 42 12.83 -6.17 10.26
N ASN A 43 13.10 -5.92 11.54
CA ASN A 43 12.55 -6.71 12.64
C ASN A 43 11.01 -6.62 12.77
N ILE A 44 10.39 -5.58 12.18
CA ILE A 44 8.91 -5.47 12.16
C ILE A 44 8.26 -6.52 11.25
N PHE A 45 9.00 -7.12 10.33
CA PHE A 45 8.49 -8.14 9.42
C PHE A 45 8.42 -9.53 10.05
N ALA A 46 9.08 -9.73 11.19
CA ALA A 46 8.98 -11.00 11.92
C ALA A 46 7.58 -11.11 12.57
N LYS A 47 6.81 -12.11 12.13
CA LYS A 47 5.46 -12.36 12.61
C LYS A 47 5.42 -12.48 14.14
N ASP A 48 4.47 -11.79 14.76
CA ASP A 48 4.21 -11.80 16.21
C ASP A 48 5.36 -11.28 17.09
N SER A 49 6.39 -10.69 16.50
CA SER A 49 7.50 -10.07 17.24
C SER A 49 7.05 -8.82 18.02
N SER A 50 7.78 -8.47 19.10
CA SER A 50 7.53 -7.25 19.85
C SER A 50 7.61 -6.00 18.98
N PRO A 51 8.65 -5.82 18.12
CA PRO A 51 8.72 -4.68 17.22
C PRO A 51 7.53 -4.57 16.25
N GLN A 52 7.00 -5.72 15.76
CA GLN A 52 5.82 -5.71 14.90
C GLN A 52 4.58 -5.22 15.64
N LYS A 53 4.36 -5.67 16.87
CA LYS A 53 3.23 -5.27 17.71
C LYS A 53 3.29 -3.78 18.05
N GLU A 54 4.43 -3.30 18.50
CA GLU A 54 4.68 -1.87 18.80
C GLU A 54 4.44 -0.98 17.58
N MET A 55 4.96 -1.40 16.41
CA MET A 55 4.75 -0.67 15.15
C MET A 55 3.27 -0.66 14.77
N ARG A 56 2.56 -1.77 14.94
CA ARG A 56 1.12 -1.85 14.66
C ARG A 56 0.32 -0.89 15.54
N GLU A 57 0.62 -0.83 16.82
CA GLU A 57 -0.01 0.11 17.75
C GLU A 57 0.24 1.56 17.36
N LEU A 58 1.50 1.89 17.03
CA LEU A 58 1.89 3.21 16.56
C LEU A 58 1.12 3.60 15.28
N MET A 59 1.12 2.72 14.27
CA MET A 59 0.44 2.98 13.00
C MET A 59 -1.08 3.10 13.17
N THR A 60 -1.66 2.26 14.01
CA THR A 60 -3.09 2.32 14.34
C THR A 60 -3.47 3.67 14.95
N ARG A 61 -2.67 4.14 15.91
CA ARG A 61 -2.89 5.45 16.55
C ARG A 61 -2.77 6.59 15.53
N GLN A 62 -1.70 6.60 14.74
CA GLN A 62 -1.49 7.62 13.70
C GLN A 62 -2.61 7.62 12.65
N MET A 63 -3.08 6.45 12.22
CA MET A 63 -4.21 6.37 11.29
C MET A 63 -5.50 6.94 11.89
N LYS A 64 -5.80 6.63 13.16
CA LYS A 64 -6.97 7.19 13.85
C LYS A 64 -6.89 8.71 13.97
N GLU A 65 -5.74 9.23 14.38
CA GLU A 65 -5.50 10.68 14.49
C GLU A 65 -5.69 11.39 13.15
N LYS A 66 -5.16 10.83 12.07
CA LYS A 66 -5.23 11.41 10.73
C LYS A 66 -6.61 11.32 10.09
N LEU A 67 -7.30 10.21 10.27
CA LEU A 67 -8.67 10.03 9.79
C LEU A 67 -9.66 10.89 10.57
N ASN A 68 -9.43 11.09 11.87
CA ASN A 68 -10.32 11.81 12.77
C ASN A 68 -11.81 11.42 12.58
N ASN A 69 -12.06 10.13 12.28
CA ASN A 69 -13.37 9.56 11.99
C ASN A 69 -13.37 8.09 12.38
N ASP A 70 -14.08 7.74 13.45
CA ASP A 70 -14.09 6.39 14.01
C ASP A 70 -14.70 5.36 13.05
N ALA A 71 -15.71 5.73 12.27
CA ALA A 71 -16.34 4.83 11.31
C ALA A 71 -15.36 4.46 10.19
N LEU A 72 -14.67 5.44 9.62
CA LEU A 72 -13.62 5.19 8.62
C LEU A 72 -12.43 4.44 9.22
N ALA A 73 -12.05 4.76 10.44
CA ALA A 73 -10.96 4.08 11.13
C ALA A 73 -11.28 2.58 11.32
N ALA A 74 -12.50 2.24 11.70
CA ALA A 74 -12.93 0.85 11.85
C ALA A 74 -12.89 0.06 10.54
N MET A 75 -13.15 0.71 9.41
CA MET A 75 -13.13 0.09 8.09
C MET A 75 -11.74 0.01 7.47
N LEU A 76 -10.92 1.04 7.65
CA LEU A 76 -9.67 1.20 6.91
C LEU A 76 -8.42 0.74 7.67
N ILE A 77 -8.47 0.65 9.01
CA ILE A 77 -7.32 0.16 9.78
C ILE A 77 -7.22 -1.35 9.61
N PRO A 78 -6.09 -1.86 9.05
CA PRO A 78 -5.95 -3.28 8.79
C PRO A 78 -5.89 -4.12 10.06
N ASN A 79 -6.41 -5.35 9.98
CA ASN A 79 -6.29 -6.34 11.05
C ASN A 79 -5.08 -7.27 10.92
N TRP A 80 -4.34 -7.18 9.82
CA TRP A 80 -3.12 -7.96 9.58
C TRP A 80 -1.85 -7.30 10.12
N GLY A 81 -0.77 -8.07 10.18
CA GLY A 81 0.54 -7.58 10.65
C GLY A 81 1.15 -6.51 9.75
N VAL A 82 1.88 -5.58 10.37
CA VAL A 82 2.66 -4.58 9.64
C VAL A 82 3.67 -5.30 8.73
N GLY A 83 3.80 -4.83 7.50
CA GLY A 83 4.69 -5.45 6.50
C GLY A 83 4.03 -6.50 5.62
N CYS A 84 2.82 -7.00 5.93
CA CYS A 84 2.06 -7.88 5.02
C CYS A 84 1.70 -7.21 3.68
N ARG A 85 1.66 -5.89 3.67
CA ARG A 85 1.49 -5.06 2.48
C ARG A 85 2.56 -3.99 2.45
N ARG A 86 2.87 -3.45 1.27
CA ARG A 86 3.84 -2.36 1.13
C ARG A 86 3.43 -1.17 1.97
N LEU A 87 4.40 -0.59 2.68
CA LEU A 87 4.23 0.72 3.26
C LEU A 87 4.13 1.73 2.11
N THR A 88 3.04 2.46 2.05
CA THR A 88 2.82 3.47 1.02
C THR A 88 3.21 4.83 1.59
N PRO A 89 4.34 5.41 1.16
CA PRO A 89 4.67 6.77 1.54
C PRO A 89 3.68 7.73 0.90
N GLY A 90 3.19 8.67 1.66
CA GLY A 90 2.28 9.69 1.18
C GLY A 90 1.86 10.61 2.33
N ILE A 91 1.73 11.88 2.02
CA ILE A 91 1.23 12.89 2.93
C ILE A 91 -0.23 13.21 2.58
N ASN A 92 -1.02 13.52 3.60
CA ASN A 92 -2.40 14.00 3.49
C ASN A 92 -3.44 13.02 2.90
N TYR A 93 -3.07 11.76 2.54
CA TYR A 93 -4.01 10.83 1.95
C TYR A 93 -5.19 10.50 2.89
N LEU A 94 -4.90 10.21 4.15
CA LEU A 94 -5.94 9.85 5.12
C LEU A 94 -6.81 11.06 5.49
N GLU A 95 -6.18 12.21 5.63
CA GLU A 95 -6.85 13.46 5.92
C GLU A 95 -7.81 13.85 4.78
N MET A 96 -7.42 13.59 3.53
CA MET A 96 -8.28 13.87 2.36
C MET A 96 -9.50 12.95 2.27
N LEU A 97 -9.49 11.77 2.88
CA LEU A 97 -10.66 10.87 2.90
C LEU A 97 -11.84 11.44 3.69
N THR A 98 -11.60 12.44 4.53
CA THR A 98 -12.63 13.15 5.31
C THR A 98 -12.94 14.56 4.81
N ALA A 99 -12.39 14.94 3.65
CA ALA A 99 -12.69 16.22 3.03
C ALA A 99 -14.14 16.28 2.54
N ASP A 100 -14.75 17.47 2.57
CA ASP A 100 -16.18 17.69 2.25
C ASP A 100 -16.60 17.20 0.86
N ASN A 101 -15.65 17.19 -0.08
CA ASN A 101 -15.86 16.74 -1.46
C ASN A 101 -15.52 15.26 -1.69
N VAL A 102 -15.20 14.51 -0.63
CA VAL A 102 -14.84 13.09 -0.72
C VAL A 102 -15.89 12.23 0.00
N LYS A 103 -16.36 11.21 -0.69
CA LYS A 103 -17.24 10.19 -0.14
C LYS A 103 -16.57 8.83 -0.25
N VAL A 104 -16.28 8.23 0.88
CA VAL A 104 -15.74 6.86 0.93
C VAL A 104 -16.90 5.87 0.98
N VAL A 105 -16.92 4.95 0.02
CA VAL A 105 -17.84 3.81 -0.01
C VAL A 105 -16.99 2.56 0.15
N TYR A 106 -17.31 1.74 1.12
CA TYR A 106 -16.60 0.48 1.40
C TYR A 106 -17.47 -0.68 0.95
N GLY A 107 -16.90 -1.59 0.18
CA GLY A 107 -17.58 -2.76 -0.36
C GLY A 107 -17.12 -3.05 -1.78
N GLU A 108 -17.83 -3.98 -2.42
CA GLU A 108 -17.55 -4.39 -3.80
C GLU A 108 -18.44 -3.63 -4.78
N ILE A 109 -17.92 -3.41 -5.98
CA ILE A 109 -18.70 -2.91 -7.12
C ILE A 109 -19.25 -4.13 -7.84
N ASN A 110 -20.58 -4.29 -7.83
CA ASN A 110 -21.26 -5.43 -8.44
C ASN A 110 -21.55 -5.21 -9.93
N GLU A 111 -21.79 -3.96 -10.32
CA GLU A 111 -22.15 -3.62 -11.68
C GLU A 111 -21.64 -2.24 -12.06
N ILE A 112 -21.21 -2.08 -13.29
CA ILE A 112 -20.92 -0.79 -13.92
C ILE A 112 -22.05 -0.49 -14.89
N THR A 113 -22.74 0.62 -14.67
CA THR A 113 -23.86 1.10 -15.47
C THR A 113 -23.42 2.23 -16.41
N GLU A 114 -24.32 2.67 -17.27
CA GLU A 114 -24.08 3.87 -18.10
C GLU A 114 -23.94 5.15 -17.26
N LYS A 115 -24.43 5.13 -16.02
CA LYS A 115 -24.44 6.32 -15.14
C LYS A 115 -23.41 6.26 -14.02
N GLY A 116 -22.87 5.10 -13.73
CA GLY A 116 -21.96 4.95 -12.60
C GLY A 116 -21.72 3.52 -12.16
N CYS A 117 -21.70 3.29 -10.85
CA CYS A 117 -21.44 1.99 -10.26
C CYS A 117 -22.52 1.60 -9.27
N VAL A 118 -22.94 0.33 -9.27
CA VAL A 118 -23.78 -0.25 -8.23
C VAL A 118 -22.89 -1.05 -7.27
N CYS A 119 -22.95 -0.70 -5.99
CA CYS A 119 -22.19 -1.38 -4.95
C CYS A 119 -23.05 -2.42 -4.22
N ASP A 120 -22.41 -3.22 -3.37
CA ASP A 120 -23.07 -4.28 -2.59
C ASP A 120 -24.06 -3.77 -1.53
N ASP A 121 -24.07 -2.46 -1.24
CA ASP A 121 -25.14 -1.81 -0.48
C ASP A 121 -26.44 -1.58 -1.31
N GLY A 122 -26.45 -2.01 -2.57
CA GLY A 122 -27.58 -1.88 -3.49
C GLY A 122 -27.80 -0.48 -4.06
N LYS A 123 -26.90 0.47 -3.80
CA LYS A 123 -27.03 1.84 -4.30
C LYS A 123 -26.22 2.06 -5.57
N GLU A 124 -26.80 2.86 -6.47
CA GLU A 124 -26.08 3.38 -7.62
C GLU A 124 -25.36 4.67 -7.25
N TYR A 125 -24.07 4.73 -7.56
CA TYR A 125 -23.22 5.90 -7.37
C TYR A 125 -22.92 6.49 -8.74
N PRO A 126 -23.58 7.61 -9.11
CA PRO A 126 -23.33 8.24 -10.40
C PRO A 126 -21.95 8.87 -10.44
N VAL A 127 -21.24 8.67 -11.54
CA VAL A 127 -19.89 9.23 -11.77
C VAL A 127 -19.75 9.63 -13.24
N ASP A 128 -19.00 10.70 -13.48
CA ASP A 128 -18.64 11.16 -14.83
C ASP A 128 -17.38 10.45 -15.33
N VAL A 129 -16.50 10.05 -14.41
CA VAL A 129 -15.23 9.36 -14.70
C VAL A 129 -15.02 8.23 -13.70
N LEU A 130 -14.78 7.04 -14.20
CA LEU A 130 -14.41 5.87 -13.39
C LEU A 130 -12.93 5.55 -13.57
N ILE A 131 -12.16 5.62 -12.49
CA ILE A 131 -10.74 5.25 -12.48
C ILE A 131 -10.59 3.86 -11.89
N CYS A 132 -10.17 2.90 -12.72
CA CYS A 132 -9.96 1.52 -12.32
C CYS A 132 -8.54 1.34 -11.76
N ALA A 133 -8.43 1.10 -10.47
CA ALA A 133 -7.18 0.77 -9.78
C ALA A 133 -7.25 -0.65 -9.17
N THR A 134 -7.75 -1.61 -9.92
CA THR A 134 -8.12 -2.96 -9.48
C THR A 134 -6.91 -3.90 -9.25
N GLY A 135 -5.70 -3.46 -9.56
CA GLY A 135 -4.48 -4.25 -9.38
C GLY A 135 -4.25 -5.29 -10.46
N PHE A 136 -3.51 -6.33 -10.12
CA PHE A 136 -3.12 -7.42 -11.02
C PHE A 136 -3.70 -8.75 -10.55
N ASP A 137 -3.96 -9.63 -11.50
CA ASP A 137 -4.20 -11.04 -11.22
C ASP A 137 -2.87 -11.69 -10.79
N THR A 138 -2.77 -12.02 -9.51
CA THR A 138 -1.57 -12.61 -8.90
C THR A 138 -1.64 -14.13 -8.78
N THR A 139 -2.57 -14.78 -9.47
CA THR A 139 -2.71 -16.24 -9.45
C THR A 139 -1.57 -16.95 -10.16
N PHE A 140 -0.76 -16.22 -10.95
CA PHE A 140 0.29 -16.74 -11.82
C PHE A 140 -0.19 -17.73 -12.88
N LYS A 141 -1.50 -17.98 -12.97
CA LYS A 141 -2.08 -18.84 -13.98
C LYS A 141 -1.94 -18.21 -15.37
N PRO A 142 -1.30 -18.88 -16.34
CA PRO A 142 -1.16 -18.34 -17.69
C PRO A 142 -2.54 -18.09 -18.33
N ARG A 143 -2.70 -16.95 -19.02
CA ARG A 143 -3.92 -16.63 -19.77
C ARG A 143 -3.96 -17.27 -21.16
N PHE A 144 -2.86 -17.86 -21.59
CA PHE A 144 -2.68 -18.56 -22.84
C PHE A 144 -2.31 -20.02 -22.59
N PRO A 145 -2.54 -20.95 -23.54
CA PRO A 145 -2.12 -22.34 -23.41
C PRO A 145 -0.59 -22.42 -23.25
N LEU A 146 -0.13 -23.07 -22.21
CA LEU A 146 1.28 -23.36 -21.99
C LEU A 146 1.43 -24.86 -21.85
N LEU A 147 1.73 -25.51 -22.99
CA LEU A 147 1.84 -26.95 -23.08
C LEU A 147 3.26 -27.40 -22.76
N GLY A 148 3.39 -28.22 -21.75
CA GLY A 148 4.63 -28.86 -21.36
C GLY A 148 4.81 -30.24 -22.01
N LEU A 149 5.72 -31.04 -21.46
CA LEU A 149 5.93 -32.42 -21.88
C LEU A 149 4.65 -33.23 -21.68
N ASN A 150 4.40 -34.15 -22.61
CA ASN A 150 3.21 -35.04 -22.64
C ASN A 150 1.86 -34.31 -22.83
N GLY A 151 1.89 -33.07 -23.34
CA GLY A 151 0.66 -32.31 -23.63
C GLY A 151 -0.04 -31.75 -22.38
N VAL A 152 0.60 -31.72 -21.24
CA VAL A 152 0.03 -31.14 -20.00
C VAL A 152 -0.06 -29.62 -20.15
N ASP A 153 -1.27 -29.05 -20.03
CA ASP A 153 -1.46 -27.61 -19.99
C ASP A 153 -1.24 -27.10 -18.56
N LEU A 154 -0.31 -26.15 -18.39
CA LEU A 154 0.00 -25.56 -17.09
C LEU A 154 -1.20 -24.83 -16.47
N ARG A 155 -2.11 -24.29 -17.28
CA ARG A 155 -3.34 -23.68 -16.79
C ARG A 155 -4.22 -24.67 -16.02
N ASP A 156 -4.29 -25.89 -16.49
CA ASP A 156 -5.09 -26.95 -15.85
C ASP A 156 -4.38 -27.47 -14.61
N GLN A 157 -3.06 -27.60 -14.69
CA GLN A 157 -2.23 -28.02 -13.56
C GLN A 157 -2.28 -27.00 -12.42
N TRP A 158 -2.32 -25.71 -12.73
CA TRP A 158 -2.37 -24.61 -11.77
C TRP A 158 -3.80 -24.07 -11.54
N ALA A 159 -4.83 -24.83 -11.85
CA ALA A 159 -6.21 -24.39 -11.73
C ALA A 159 -6.59 -24.00 -10.29
N THR A 160 -6.08 -24.72 -9.30
CA THR A 160 -6.35 -24.49 -7.88
C THR A 160 -5.22 -23.77 -7.19
N GLU A 161 -3.98 -24.19 -7.41
CA GLU A 161 -2.80 -23.61 -6.76
C GLU A 161 -1.57 -23.78 -7.68
N PRO A 162 -0.82 -22.69 -7.95
CA PRO A 162 0.44 -22.81 -8.66
C PRO A 162 1.43 -23.63 -7.82
N LYS A 163 1.98 -24.68 -8.45
CA LYS A 163 3.00 -25.54 -7.84
C LYS A 163 4.27 -25.44 -8.67
N GLY A 164 5.38 -25.10 -8.03
CA GLY A 164 6.71 -25.14 -8.62
C GLY A 164 7.35 -26.53 -8.55
#